data_233f6f232c41ae3a172ad5533310d5b6
#
_entry.id   233f6f232c41ae3a172ad5533310d5b6
#
_cell.length_a   1.000
_cell.length_b   1.000
_cell.length_c   1.000
_cell.angle_alpha   90.00
_cell.angle_beta   90.00
_cell.angle_gamma   90.00
#
_symmetry.space_group_name_H-M   'P 1'
#
loop_
_entity.id
_entity.type
_entity.pdbx_description
1 polymer ?
#
loop_
_entity_poly.entity_id
_entity_poly.type
_entity_poly.pdbx_seq_one_letter_code
_entity_poly.pdbx_strand_id
1 'polypeptide(L)'
;VALLQDVRTVAVNAGNGALSSNDLKSLAAELRGRYQELLGIANSTDGNGLYLFSGYQGTTRPFSETTPGSVAYAGDQGSRLIRISASREIPSSDPGSDIFQRIKNGNGTFVTEADEDNTGSGVIAPGTVSSPIAWDDDANPRDFTVRFHVDSTVTPPVTTYDIFDNV
;
A
#
# COMPACT_ATOMS: atom_id res chain seq x y z
N VAL A 1 -9.32 -5.66 9.20
CA VAL A 1 -8.33 -4.88 9.97
C VAL A 1 -7.30 -5.81 10.62
N ALA A 2 -7.70 -6.88 11.34
CA ALA A 2 -6.78 -7.80 12.01
C ALA A 2 -5.72 -8.37 11.03
N LEU A 3 -6.14 -8.88 9.88
CA LEU A 3 -5.24 -9.41 8.85
C LEU A 3 -4.12 -8.42 8.45
N LEU A 4 -4.46 -7.15 8.26
CA LEU A 4 -3.46 -6.12 7.88
C LEU A 4 -2.51 -5.79 9.04
N GLN A 5 -2.98 -5.86 10.29
CA GLN A 5 -2.14 -5.71 11.47
C GLN A 5 -1.15 -6.87 11.60
N ASP A 6 -1.60 -8.10 11.34
CA ASP A 6 -0.74 -9.29 11.32
C ASP A 6 0.32 -9.18 10.21
N VAL A 7 -0.08 -8.79 9.00
CA VAL A 7 0.85 -8.56 7.88
C VAL A 7 1.92 -7.52 8.25
N ARG A 8 1.50 -6.40 8.87
CA ARG A 8 2.44 -5.38 9.35
C ARG A 8 3.43 -5.96 10.36
N THR A 9 2.95 -6.76 11.31
CA THR A 9 3.81 -7.38 12.34
C THR A 9 4.84 -8.32 11.69
N VAL A 10 4.41 -9.16 10.76
CA VAL A 10 5.30 -10.07 10.03
C VAL A 10 6.32 -9.29 9.19
N ALA A 11 5.90 -8.21 8.51
CA ALA A 11 6.79 -7.36 7.73
C ALA A 11 7.85 -6.66 8.59
N VAL A 12 7.45 -6.14 9.77
CA VAL A 12 8.40 -5.54 10.72
C VAL A 12 9.40 -6.59 11.23
N ASN A 13 8.94 -7.79 11.55
CA ASN A 13 9.82 -8.87 11.98
C ASN A 13 10.81 -9.27 10.87
N ALA A 14 10.38 -9.28 9.61
CA ALA A 14 11.24 -9.61 8.46
C ALA A 14 12.37 -8.58 8.25
N GLY A 15 12.20 -7.34 8.73
CA GLY A 15 13.23 -6.30 8.73
C GLY A 15 14.35 -6.50 9.78
N ASN A 16 14.26 -7.51 10.63
CA ASN A 16 15.28 -7.79 11.62
C ASN A 16 16.51 -8.45 10.96
N GLY A 17 17.63 -7.73 10.92
CA GLY A 17 18.89 -8.21 10.33
C GLY A 17 19.54 -9.42 11.01
N ALA A 18 19.01 -9.89 12.15
CA ALA A 18 19.49 -11.09 12.84
C ALA A 18 18.84 -12.40 12.35
N LEU A 19 17.85 -12.31 11.45
CA LEU A 19 17.14 -13.48 10.91
C LEU A 19 18.00 -14.28 9.93
N SER A 20 17.93 -15.59 10.02
CA SER A 20 18.54 -16.48 9.04
C SER A 20 17.73 -16.51 7.73
N SER A 21 18.35 -16.97 6.64
CA SER A 21 17.65 -17.15 5.35
C SER A 21 16.48 -18.15 5.43
N ASN A 22 16.51 -19.09 6.36
CA ASN A 22 15.41 -20.02 6.58
C ASN A 22 14.23 -19.34 7.32
N ASP A 23 14.53 -18.47 8.28
CA ASP A 23 13.51 -17.69 8.97
C ASP A 23 12.79 -16.74 7.99
N LEU A 24 13.57 -16.06 7.12
CA LEU A 24 13.01 -15.21 6.08
C LEU A 24 12.12 -15.99 5.09
N LYS A 25 12.49 -17.22 4.72
CA LYS A 25 11.63 -18.06 3.88
C LYS A 25 10.32 -18.45 4.58
N SER A 26 10.37 -18.70 5.88
CA SER A 26 9.18 -19.01 6.68
C SER A 26 8.25 -17.82 6.76
N LEU A 27 8.78 -16.62 7.03
CA LEU A 27 8.01 -15.38 7.04
C LEU A 27 7.42 -15.06 5.65
N ALA A 28 8.18 -15.31 4.57
CA ALA A 28 7.67 -15.15 3.21
C ALA A 28 6.52 -16.11 2.89
N ALA A 29 6.59 -17.35 3.39
CA ALA A 29 5.49 -18.31 3.24
C ALA A 29 4.24 -17.87 4.02
N GLU A 30 4.42 -17.35 5.24
CA GLU A 30 3.34 -16.78 6.03
C GLU A 30 2.69 -15.59 5.32
N LEU A 31 3.48 -14.61 4.84
CA LEU A 31 2.96 -13.46 4.09
C LEU A 31 2.19 -13.90 2.84
N ARG A 32 2.64 -14.94 2.16
CA ARG A 32 1.93 -15.49 1.00
C ARG A 32 0.58 -16.10 1.40
N GLY A 33 0.50 -16.75 2.56
CA GLY A 33 -0.77 -17.21 3.12
C GLY A 33 -1.72 -16.06 3.44
N ARG A 34 -1.23 -14.98 4.06
CA ARG A 34 -2.02 -13.77 4.36
C ARG A 34 -2.49 -13.05 3.09
N TYR A 35 -1.65 -13.04 2.05
CA TYR A 35 -2.03 -12.50 0.74
C TYR A 35 -3.20 -13.28 0.11
N GLN A 36 -3.15 -14.61 0.15
CA GLN A 36 -4.25 -15.44 -0.36
C GLN A 36 -5.55 -15.26 0.45
N GLU A 37 -5.43 -15.06 1.76
CA GLU A 37 -6.57 -14.73 2.62
C GLU A 37 -7.19 -13.38 2.24
N LEU A 38 -6.36 -12.35 2.00
CA LEU A 38 -6.82 -11.04 1.53
C LEU A 38 -7.52 -11.13 0.17
N LEU A 39 -6.94 -11.90 -0.76
CA LEU A 39 -7.54 -12.15 -2.06
C LEU A 39 -8.89 -12.89 -1.96
N GLY A 40 -9.01 -13.81 -1.00
CA GLY A 40 -10.27 -14.45 -0.66
C GLY A 40 -11.33 -13.47 -0.14
N ILE A 41 -10.94 -12.56 0.75
CA ILE A 41 -11.82 -11.49 1.26
C ILE A 41 -12.24 -10.56 0.11
N ALA A 42 -11.31 -10.16 -0.75
CA ALA A 42 -11.60 -9.31 -1.90
C ALA A 42 -12.55 -9.97 -2.93
N ASN A 43 -12.61 -11.30 -2.94
CA ASN A 43 -13.52 -12.10 -3.77
C ASN A 43 -14.70 -12.68 -2.98
N SER A 44 -15.05 -12.09 -1.83
CA SER A 44 -16.20 -12.57 -1.05
C SER A 44 -17.51 -12.29 -1.76
N THR A 45 -18.49 -13.18 -1.51
CA THR A 45 -19.83 -13.10 -2.08
C THR A 45 -20.87 -12.89 -0.97
N ASP A 46 -22.03 -12.36 -1.36
CA ASP A 46 -23.22 -12.31 -0.52
C ASP A 46 -23.91 -13.69 -0.42
N GLY A 47 -25.01 -13.76 0.33
CA GLY A 47 -25.81 -15.00 0.48
C GLY A 47 -26.45 -15.50 -0.81
N ASN A 48 -26.47 -14.70 -1.89
CA ASN A 48 -26.99 -15.05 -3.22
C ASN A 48 -25.88 -15.46 -4.18
N GLY A 49 -24.62 -15.48 -3.73
CA GLY A 49 -23.45 -15.81 -4.56
C GLY A 49 -22.96 -14.67 -5.43
N LEU A 50 -23.41 -13.44 -5.21
CA LEU A 50 -22.94 -12.27 -5.93
C LEU A 50 -21.73 -11.66 -5.22
N TYR A 51 -20.68 -11.35 -5.99
CA TYR A 51 -19.47 -10.71 -5.45
C TYR A 51 -19.78 -9.32 -4.89
N LEU A 52 -19.25 -9.05 -3.70
CA LEU A 52 -19.49 -7.80 -2.99
C LEU A 52 -18.70 -6.62 -3.57
N PHE A 53 -17.53 -6.90 -4.15
CA PHE A 53 -16.57 -5.91 -4.59
C PHE A 53 -16.41 -5.82 -6.12
N SER A 54 -17.38 -6.32 -6.87
CA SER A 54 -17.37 -6.29 -8.34
C SER A 54 -18.16 -5.12 -8.95
N GLY A 55 -18.69 -4.22 -8.13
CA GLY A 55 -19.55 -3.14 -8.60
C GLY A 55 -20.92 -3.65 -9.07
N TYR A 56 -21.36 -3.26 -10.28
CA TYR A 56 -22.58 -3.79 -10.88
C TYR A 56 -22.42 -5.21 -11.44
N GLN A 57 -21.18 -5.65 -11.69
CA GLN A 57 -20.89 -6.97 -12.27
C GLN A 57 -20.86 -8.09 -11.22
N GLY A 58 -21.93 -8.23 -10.43
CA GLY A 58 -21.99 -9.15 -9.30
C GLY A 58 -21.69 -10.61 -9.60
N THR A 59 -21.81 -11.06 -10.84
CA THR A 59 -21.47 -12.43 -11.25
C THR A 59 -20.03 -12.61 -11.70
N THR A 60 -19.28 -11.51 -11.87
CA THR A 60 -17.88 -11.51 -12.30
C THR A 60 -16.98 -11.50 -11.08
N ARG A 61 -16.04 -12.44 -11.00
CA ARG A 61 -15.00 -12.46 -9.95
C ARG A 61 -14.14 -11.20 -10.04
N PRO A 62 -14.12 -10.33 -9.01
CA PRO A 62 -13.49 -9.03 -9.15
C PRO A 62 -11.96 -9.07 -9.21
N PHE A 63 -11.31 -9.97 -8.47
CA PHE A 63 -9.84 -9.98 -8.39
C PHE A 63 -9.28 -11.34 -8.80
N SER A 64 -8.31 -11.32 -9.71
CA SER A 64 -7.58 -12.50 -10.14
C SER A 64 -6.10 -12.23 -10.21
N GLU A 65 -5.29 -13.16 -9.71
CA GLU A 65 -3.84 -13.10 -9.83
C GLU A 65 -3.44 -13.47 -11.25
N THR A 66 -2.76 -12.56 -11.96
CA THR A 66 -2.31 -12.75 -13.34
C THR A 66 -0.89 -13.28 -13.41
N THR A 67 -0.02 -12.77 -12.53
CA THR A 67 1.33 -13.27 -12.28
C THR A 67 1.58 -13.19 -10.77
N PRO A 68 2.52 -13.94 -10.19
CA PRO A 68 2.79 -13.88 -8.76
C PRO A 68 2.99 -12.45 -8.27
N GLY A 69 2.11 -11.99 -7.36
CA GLY A 69 2.13 -10.65 -6.80
C GLY A 69 1.43 -9.56 -7.63
N SER A 70 0.89 -9.89 -8.81
CA SER A 70 0.12 -8.94 -9.63
C SER A 70 -1.34 -9.37 -9.71
N VAL A 71 -2.24 -8.45 -9.36
CA VAL A 71 -3.70 -8.70 -9.33
C VAL A 71 -4.41 -7.80 -10.32
N ALA A 72 -5.19 -8.41 -11.21
CA ALA A 72 -6.10 -7.69 -12.08
C ALA A 72 -7.48 -7.54 -11.45
N TYR A 73 -8.10 -6.37 -11.62
CA TYR A 73 -9.47 -6.10 -11.25
C TYR A 73 -10.37 -6.18 -12.49
N ALA A 74 -11.39 -7.01 -12.42
CA ALA A 74 -12.35 -7.25 -13.50
C ALA A 74 -13.78 -6.74 -13.19
N GLY A 75 -13.95 -6.04 -12.06
CA GLY A 75 -15.19 -5.37 -11.71
C GLY A 75 -15.33 -4.00 -12.37
N ASP A 76 -16.40 -3.31 -12.05
CA ASP A 76 -16.61 -1.91 -12.42
C ASP A 76 -16.67 -0.98 -11.20
N GLN A 77 -16.91 0.32 -11.43
CA GLN A 77 -16.93 1.37 -10.40
C GLN A 77 -18.33 1.63 -9.82
N GLY A 78 -19.30 0.75 -10.11
CA GLY A 78 -20.67 0.91 -9.67
C GLY A 78 -20.88 0.48 -8.22
N SER A 79 -21.97 0.98 -7.64
CA SER A 79 -22.46 0.51 -6.33
C SER A 79 -23.93 0.11 -6.50
N ARG A 80 -24.23 -1.15 -6.20
CA ARG A 80 -25.60 -1.66 -6.25
C ARG A 80 -26.39 -1.11 -5.07
N LEU A 81 -27.54 -0.57 -5.33
CA LEU A 81 -28.44 -0.05 -4.32
C LEU A 81 -29.57 -1.04 -4.04
N ILE A 82 -29.89 -1.25 -2.78
CA ILE A 82 -31.09 -1.98 -2.34
C ILE A 82 -32.07 -0.97 -1.77
N ARG A 83 -33.29 -0.99 -2.30
CA ARG A 83 -34.37 -0.19 -1.76
C ARG A 83 -34.93 -0.83 -0.48
N ILE A 84 -34.78 -0.12 0.64
CA ILE A 84 -35.26 -0.56 1.96
C ILE A 84 -36.60 0.10 2.35
N SER A 85 -36.98 1.18 1.67
CA SER A 85 -38.29 1.83 1.82
C SER A 85 -38.66 2.58 0.54
N ALA A 86 -39.85 3.17 0.48
CA ALA A 86 -40.33 3.92 -0.69
C ALA A 86 -39.40 5.10 -1.09
N SER A 87 -38.68 5.67 -0.11
CA SER A 87 -37.81 6.85 -0.31
C SER A 87 -36.36 6.61 0.12
N ARG A 88 -35.95 5.38 0.43
CA ARG A 88 -34.58 5.11 0.94
C ARG A 88 -33.97 3.89 0.26
N GLU A 89 -32.78 4.13 -0.30
CA GLU A 89 -31.91 3.09 -0.86
C GLU A 89 -30.58 3.10 -0.08
N ILE A 90 -29.97 1.93 0.06
CA ILE A 90 -28.65 1.76 0.68
C ILE A 90 -27.72 0.98 -0.26
N PRO A 91 -26.42 1.29 -0.29
CA PRO A 91 -25.45 0.48 -1.03
C PRO A 91 -25.40 -0.92 -0.48
N SER A 92 -25.39 -1.93 -1.35
CA SER A 92 -25.21 -3.35 -1.03
C SER A 92 -23.88 -3.89 -1.53
N SER A 93 -23.15 -3.11 -2.32
CA SER A 93 -21.83 -3.43 -2.83
C SER A 93 -21.00 -2.15 -2.92
N ASP A 94 -19.69 -2.30 -2.82
CA ASP A 94 -18.72 -1.24 -3.07
C ASP A 94 -17.81 -1.64 -4.23
N PRO A 95 -17.31 -0.70 -5.06
CA PRO A 95 -16.34 -1.01 -6.08
C PRO A 95 -15.00 -1.42 -5.44
N GLY A 96 -14.51 -2.60 -5.81
CA GLY A 96 -13.29 -3.16 -5.23
C GLY A 96 -12.05 -2.32 -5.55
N SER A 97 -12.04 -1.62 -6.67
CA SER A 97 -10.98 -0.66 -7.01
C SER A 97 -10.81 0.43 -5.95
N ASP A 98 -11.91 0.94 -5.39
CA ASP A 98 -11.85 2.00 -4.38
C ASP A 98 -11.32 1.51 -3.03
N ILE A 99 -11.62 0.25 -2.69
CA ILE A 99 -11.23 -0.33 -1.41
C ILE A 99 -9.80 -0.90 -1.44
N PHE A 100 -9.43 -1.58 -2.54
CA PHE A 100 -8.19 -2.36 -2.59
C PHE A 100 -7.12 -1.77 -3.51
N GLN A 101 -7.46 -0.87 -4.45
CA GLN A 101 -6.50 -0.31 -5.41
C GLN A 101 -6.24 1.18 -5.23
N ARG A 102 -7.21 1.96 -4.73
CA ARG A 102 -7.04 3.40 -4.47
C ARG A 102 -6.37 3.67 -3.13
N ILE A 103 -5.31 2.91 -2.83
CA ILE A 103 -4.49 3.14 -1.64
C ILE A 103 -3.49 4.23 -1.98
N LYS A 104 -3.50 5.31 -1.20
CA LYS A 104 -2.49 6.36 -1.34
C LYS A 104 -1.11 5.81 -1.00
N ASN A 105 -0.16 5.99 -1.90
CA ASN A 105 1.24 5.65 -1.66
C ASN A 105 1.85 6.58 -0.60
N GLY A 106 2.92 6.13 0.04
CA GLY A 106 3.63 6.91 1.05
C GLY A 106 2.77 7.18 2.29
N ASN A 107 2.79 8.42 2.77
CA ASN A 107 2.01 8.89 3.93
C ASN A 107 0.63 9.48 3.54
N GLY A 108 0.24 9.35 2.28
CA GLY A 108 -1.00 9.89 1.73
C GLY A 108 -0.92 11.35 1.29
N THR A 109 0.22 12.02 1.47
CA THR A 109 0.47 13.41 1.10
C THR A 109 1.58 13.51 0.05
N PHE A 110 2.69 12.81 0.26
CA PHE A 110 3.80 12.72 -0.67
C PHE A 110 4.37 11.29 -0.71
N VAL A 111 5.14 11.00 -1.75
CA VAL A 111 5.84 9.72 -1.95
C VAL A 111 7.34 9.98 -1.93
N THR A 112 8.09 9.06 -1.35
CA THR A 112 9.56 9.04 -1.45
C THR A 112 9.96 7.95 -2.43
N GLU A 113 10.78 8.29 -3.41
CA GLU A 113 11.28 7.38 -4.44
C GLU A 113 12.79 7.44 -4.48
N ALA A 114 13.43 6.34 -4.87
CA ALA A 114 14.85 6.36 -5.17
C ALA A 114 15.06 6.96 -6.57
N ASP A 115 16.09 7.78 -6.71
CA ASP A 115 16.51 8.26 -8.02
C ASP A 115 16.89 7.08 -8.93
N GLU A 116 16.56 7.14 -10.22
CA GLU A 116 16.84 6.05 -11.18
C GLU A 116 18.34 5.74 -11.30
N ASP A 117 19.20 6.76 -11.10
CA ASP A 117 20.65 6.64 -11.12
C ASP A 117 21.23 6.28 -9.73
N ASN A 118 20.40 6.03 -8.73
CA ASN A 118 20.86 5.71 -7.38
C ASN A 118 21.52 4.33 -7.31
N THR A 119 22.82 4.29 -7.06
CA THR A 119 23.59 3.06 -6.88
C THR A 119 23.73 2.65 -5.41
N GLY A 120 23.25 3.48 -4.49
CA GLY A 120 23.27 3.22 -3.05
C GLY A 120 22.12 2.35 -2.57
N SER A 121 22.23 1.86 -1.34
CA SER A 121 21.19 1.06 -0.68
C SER A 121 20.37 1.85 0.35
N GLY A 122 20.55 3.18 0.42
CA GLY A 122 19.79 4.04 1.33
C GLY A 122 18.31 4.04 1.00
N VAL A 123 17.46 3.86 2.01
CA VAL A 123 16.00 3.93 1.89
C VAL A 123 15.49 4.98 2.85
N ILE A 124 14.68 5.91 2.35
CA ILE A 124 13.99 6.89 3.16
C ILE A 124 12.53 6.47 3.34
N ALA A 125 12.08 6.36 4.59
CA ALA A 125 10.67 6.15 4.86
C ALA A 125 9.89 7.46 4.67
N PRO A 126 8.68 7.44 4.07
CA PRO A 126 7.85 8.63 4.03
C PRO A 126 7.52 9.08 5.46
N GLY A 127 7.90 10.31 5.79
CA GLY A 127 7.60 10.93 7.09
C GLY A 127 6.13 11.29 7.22
N THR A 128 5.83 12.17 8.16
CA THR A 128 4.52 12.79 8.32
C THR A 128 4.62 14.29 8.13
N VAL A 129 3.59 14.89 7.51
CA VAL A 129 3.50 16.35 7.43
C VAL A 129 3.15 16.89 8.82
N SER A 130 4.07 17.66 9.42
CA SER A 130 3.87 18.24 10.75
C SER A 130 2.92 19.44 10.76
N SER A 131 2.82 20.15 9.64
CA SER A 131 1.92 21.30 9.46
C SER A 131 1.22 21.21 8.10
N PRO A 132 -0.01 20.68 8.04
CA PRO A 132 -0.78 20.63 6.80
C PRO A 132 -0.99 22.00 6.16
N ILE A 133 -1.17 23.05 6.99
CA ILE A 133 -1.37 24.43 6.51
C ILE A 133 -0.13 24.92 5.74
N ALA A 134 1.06 24.67 6.28
CA ALA A 134 2.29 25.05 5.60
C ALA A 134 2.57 24.16 4.36
N TRP A 135 2.13 22.91 4.39
CA TRP A 135 2.23 22.02 3.23
C TRP A 135 1.31 22.46 2.08
N ASP A 136 0.12 22.92 2.38
CA ASP A 136 -0.87 23.36 1.38
C ASP A 136 -0.62 24.79 0.87
N ASP A 137 0.32 25.53 1.44
CA ASP A 137 0.74 26.83 0.98
C ASP A 137 1.60 26.71 -0.30
N ASP A 138 1.11 27.24 -1.42
CA ASP A 138 1.81 27.19 -2.72
C ASP A 138 3.14 27.96 -2.73
N ALA A 139 3.40 28.80 -1.75
CA ALA A 139 4.67 29.50 -1.57
C ALA A 139 5.78 28.58 -1.03
N ASN A 140 5.43 27.41 -0.48
CA ASN A 140 6.39 26.46 0.06
C ASN A 140 6.76 25.38 -0.98
N PRO A 141 8.02 25.01 -1.09
CA PRO A 141 8.46 23.95 -1.97
C PRO A 141 7.88 22.59 -1.53
N ARG A 142 7.61 21.72 -2.49
CA ARG A 142 7.05 20.37 -2.26
C ARG A 142 7.86 19.28 -2.94
N ASP A 143 8.93 19.65 -3.63
CA ASP A 143 9.83 18.72 -4.32
C ASP A 143 11.23 18.87 -3.75
N PHE A 144 11.72 17.79 -3.13
CA PHE A 144 13.00 17.77 -2.43
C PHE A 144 13.81 16.56 -2.85
N THR A 145 15.11 16.78 -3.03
CA THR A 145 16.08 15.68 -3.19
C THR A 145 16.89 15.52 -1.91
N VAL A 146 16.95 14.29 -1.39
CA VAL A 146 17.82 13.93 -0.27
C VAL A 146 19.03 13.18 -0.80
N ARG A 147 20.23 13.73 -0.57
CA ARG A 147 21.50 13.13 -1.00
C ARG A 147 22.30 12.65 0.20
N PHE A 148 22.64 11.38 0.22
CA PHE A 148 23.43 10.75 1.26
C PHE A 148 24.92 10.83 0.93
N HIS A 149 25.73 11.10 1.97
CA HIS A 149 27.19 11.09 1.91
C HIS A 149 27.73 10.14 2.97
N VAL A 150 28.59 9.22 2.54
CA VAL A 150 29.23 8.28 3.46
C VAL A 150 30.71 8.66 3.61
N ASP A 151 31.13 9.10 4.79
CA ASP A 151 32.53 9.29 5.13
C ASP A 151 33.11 7.98 5.65
N SER A 152 33.83 7.29 4.78
CA SER A 152 34.52 6.03 5.09
C SER A 152 35.95 6.23 5.63
N THR A 153 36.39 7.50 5.80
CA THR A 153 37.73 7.79 6.38
C THR A 153 37.74 7.65 7.89
N VAL A 154 36.55 7.65 8.53
CA VAL A 154 36.36 7.42 9.97
C VAL A 154 35.84 6.00 10.23
N THR A 155 36.15 5.46 11.40
CA THR A 155 35.70 4.13 11.82
C THR A 155 34.92 4.21 13.12
N PRO A 156 33.63 3.82 13.19
CA PRO A 156 32.81 3.36 12.06
C PRO A 156 32.51 4.48 11.03
N PRO A 157 32.20 4.15 9.75
CA PRO A 157 31.83 5.14 8.75
C PRO A 157 30.63 5.99 9.20
N VAL A 158 30.69 7.28 8.92
CA VAL A 158 29.60 8.22 9.27
C VAL A 158 28.80 8.54 8.00
N THR A 159 27.48 8.38 8.08
CA THR A 159 26.56 8.76 7.01
C THR A 159 25.90 10.09 7.37
N THR A 160 26.02 11.07 6.50
CA THR A 160 25.32 12.36 6.56
C THR A 160 24.40 12.50 5.35
N TYR A 161 23.51 13.48 5.37
CA TYR A 161 22.65 13.78 4.23
C TYR A 161 22.44 15.29 4.09
N ASP A 162 22.23 15.71 2.85
CA ASP A 162 21.79 17.05 2.49
C ASP A 162 20.39 16.99 1.89
N ILE A 163 19.61 18.05 2.10
CA ILE A 163 18.28 18.20 1.50
C ILE A 163 18.35 19.39 0.56
N PHE A 164 17.98 19.14 -0.70
CA PHE A 164 17.91 20.15 -1.75
C PHE A 164 16.45 20.39 -2.10
N ASP A 165 16.10 21.65 -2.24
CA ASP A 165 14.86 22.09 -2.82
C ASP A 165 15.03 22.13 -4.36
N ASN A 166 14.10 21.51 -5.09
CA ASN A 166 14.17 21.40 -6.56
C ASN A 166 13.36 22.50 -7.27
N VAL A 167 12.87 23.51 -6.55
CA VAL A 167 12.09 24.63 -7.10
C VAL A 167 12.97 25.82 -7.43
#